data_bb9d69008dc7cc742aa4ef597e7818d9
#
_entry.id   bb9d69008dc7cc742aa4ef597e7818d9
#
_cell.length_a   1.000
_cell.length_b   1.000
_cell.length_c   1.000
_cell.angle_alpha   90.00
_cell.angle_beta   90.00
_cell.angle_gamma   90.00
#
_symmetry.space_group_name_H-M   'P 1'
#
loop_
_entity.id
_entity.type
_entity.pdbx_description
1 polymer ?
#
loop_
_entity_poly.entity_id
_entity_poly.type
_entity_poly.pdbx_seq_one_letter_code
_entity_poly.pdbx_strand_id
1 'polypeptide(L)'
;MEQNQSYNNLVRPKKALGQHFLVDLNIARKIVDSMSKDVNVIVEVGAGMGVLTQYLIQDSLEKLRVVEIDTESIEYLKNVYPQLGDNLIHGDFLRTDLSKFASEKIGVIGNFPYNISSQIFFQVLKYRNEVDEVVGMIQKEVAERIAAGPGSKTYGILSVLLQAWYDIEYLFTVHENVFNPPPKVKSAVIRMKRNNVSHLDCDEKLFVTVVKQAFNQRRKTMRNS
;
A
#
# COMPACT_ATOMS: atom_id res chain seq x y z
N MET A 1 0.31 16.81 26.09
CA MET A 1 0.46 15.33 26.23
C MET A 1 -0.86 14.61 26.55
N GLU A 2 -1.95 15.29 26.85
CA GLU A 2 -3.24 14.68 27.23
C GLU A 2 -4.17 14.31 26.07
N GLN A 3 -3.94 14.77 24.85
CA GLN A 3 -4.82 14.48 23.70
C GLN A 3 -4.65 13.07 23.11
N ASN A 4 -3.50 12.40 23.35
CA ASN A 4 -3.24 11.08 22.76
C ASN A 4 -3.90 9.89 23.48
N GLN A 5 -4.39 10.05 24.73
CA GLN A 5 -5.01 8.94 25.46
C GLN A 5 -6.51 8.78 25.22
N SER A 6 -7.19 9.83 24.76
CA SER A 6 -8.65 9.81 24.52
C SER A 6 -9.05 9.11 23.20
N TYR A 7 -8.18 9.10 22.20
CA TYR A 7 -8.51 8.60 20.85
C TYR A 7 -8.38 7.08 20.68
N ASN A 8 -7.60 6.41 21.55
CA ASN A 8 -7.34 4.97 21.46
C ASN A 8 -8.57 4.07 21.74
N ASN A 9 -9.69 4.63 22.18
CA ASN A 9 -10.90 3.86 22.57
C ASN A 9 -12.05 3.95 21.57
N LEU A 10 -11.96 4.72 20.47
CA LEU A 10 -13.08 4.99 19.57
C LEU A 10 -13.19 3.99 18.42
N VAL A 11 -12.07 3.45 17.93
CA VAL A 11 -12.06 2.42 16.87
C VAL A 11 -11.35 1.19 17.40
N ARG A 12 -12.02 0.04 17.41
CA ARG A 12 -11.43 -1.22 17.85
C ARG A 12 -10.74 -1.92 16.69
N PRO A 13 -9.46 -2.32 16.83
CA PRO A 13 -8.77 -3.06 15.78
C PRO A 13 -9.47 -4.37 15.48
N LYS A 14 -9.83 -4.61 14.22
CA LYS A 14 -10.51 -5.82 13.77
C LYS A 14 -9.50 -6.80 13.22
N LYS A 15 -9.32 -7.93 13.91
CA LYS A 15 -8.40 -8.99 13.51
C LYS A 15 -8.73 -9.53 12.10
N ALA A 16 -10.01 -9.61 11.75
CA ALA A 16 -10.46 -10.05 10.42
C ALA A 16 -9.98 -9.11 9.30
N LEU A 17 -9.79 -7.83 9.59
CA LEU A 17 -9.27 -6.83 8.66
C LEU A 17 -7.74 -6.69 8.73
N GLY A 18 -7.06 -7.47 9.58
CA GLY A 18 -5.60 -7.40 9.73
C GLY A 18 -5.09 -6.05 10.25
N GLN A 19 -5.91 -5.34 11.04
CA GLN A 19 -5.62 -3.99 11.51
C GLN A 19 -4.57 -3.97 12.61
N HIS A 20 -3.52 -3.18 12.38
CA HIS A 20 -2.50 -2.76 13.34
C HIS A 20 -2.32 -1.25 13.15
N PHE A 21 -2.90 -0.45 14.05
CA PHE A 21 -2.84 1.00 13.91
C PHE A 21 -1.46 1.51 14.25
N LEU A 22 -0.83 2.21 13.31
CA LEU A 22 0.40 2.95 13.56
C LEU A 22 0.09 4.08 14.56
N VAL A 23 0.91 4.22 15.60
CA VAL A 23 0.75 5.27 16.63
C VAL A 23 1.92 6.24 16.68
N ASP A 24 3.02 5.94 16.01
CA ASP A 24 4.20 6.80 15.94
C ASP A 24 4.02 7.86 14.83
N LEU A 25 3.90 9.12 15.26
CA LEU A 25 3.68 10.25 14.36
C LEU A 25 4.91 10.58 13.49
N ASN A 26 6.13 10.30 13.99
CA ASN A 26 7.35 10.54 13.20
C ASN A 26 7.45 9.54 12.04
N ILE A 27 7.10 8.27 12.30
CA ILE A 27 7.03 7.25 11.26
C ILE A 27 5.92 7.61 10.25
N ALA A 28 4.74 8.04 10.72
CA ALA A 28 3.65 8.47 9.86
C ALA A 28 4.08 9.63 8.94
N ARG A 29 4.70 10.67 9.49
CA ARG A 29 5.22 11.81 8.72
C ARG A 29 6.26 11.35 7.69
N LYS A 30 7.21 10.49 8.10
CA LYS A 30 8.24 9.95 7.22
C LYS A 30 7.66 9.15 6.04
N ILE A 31 6.57 8.40 6.26
CA ILE A 31 5.86 7.69 5.18
C ILE A 31 5.27 8.69 4.19
N VAL A 32 4.56 9.72 4.68
CA VAL A 32 3.95 10.75 3.83
C VAL A 32 5.01 11.52 3.04
N ASP A 33 6.11 11.90 3.67
CA ASP A 33 7.24 12.61 3.03
C ASP A 33 7.96 11.78 1.97
N SER A 34 7.77 10.46 1.97
CA SER A 34 8.35 9.56 0.97
C SER A 34 7.57 9.57 -0.36
N MET A 35 6.33 10.10 -0.39
CA MET A 35 5.54 10.26 -1.61
C MET A 35 6.02 11.48 -2.41
N SER A 36 6.14 11.33 -3.73
CA SER A 36 6.49 12.44 -4.62
C SER A 36 5.38 13.50 -4.68
N LYS A 37 5.77 14.75 -4.84
CA LYS A 37 4.83 15.88 -4.91
C LYS A 37 4.17 16.06 -6.28
N ASP A 38 4.70 15.41 -7.30
CA ASP A 38 4.25 15.51 -8.70
C ASP A 38 3.11 14.57 -9.08
N VAL A 39 2.61 13.76 -8.12
CA VAL A 39 1.39 12.98 -8.32
C VAL A 39 0.15 13.89 -8.41
N ASN A 40 -0.81 13.53 -9.27
CA ASN A 40 -2.03 14.31 -9.49
C ASN A 40 -3.11 14.00 -8.43
N VAL A 41 -3.19 12.73 -8.02
CA VAL A 41 -4.11 12.25 -6.98
C VAL A 41 -3.35 11.33 -6.03
N ILE A 42 -3.62 11.45 -4.75
CA ILE A 42 -3.11 10.56 -3.70
C ILE A 42 -4.27 9.71 -3.19
N VAL A 43 -4.15 8.40 -3.31
CA VAL A 43 -5.14 7.44 -2.77
C VAL A 43 -4.56 6.80 -1.52
N GLU A 44 -5.09 7.17 -0.35
CA GLU A 44 -4.77 6.50 0.91
C GLU A 44 -5.63 5.25 1.07
N VAL A 45 -5.00 4.11 1.34
CA VAL A 45 -5.65 2.81 1.49
C VAL A 45 -5.67 2.39 2.95
N GLY A 46 -6.88 2.29 3.53
CA GLY A 46 -7.06 1.83 4.90
C GLY A 46 -6.55 2.84 5.92
N ALA A 47 -7.17 4.02 5.96
CA ALA A 47 -6.75 5.14 6.81
C ALA A 47 -6.86 4.84 8.32
N GLY A 48 -7.75 3.92 8.71
CA GLY A 48 -8.00 3.57 10.11
C GLY A 48 -8.39 4.79 10.94
N MET A 49 -7.54 5.19 11.90
CA MET A 49 -7.77 6.39 12.71
C MET A 49 -7.09 7.66 12.11
N GLY A 50 -6.65 7.62 10.86
CA GLY A 50 -6.19 8.82 10.16
C GLY A 50 -4.76 9.26 10.51
N VAL A 51 -3.89 8.34 10.92
CA VAL A 51 -2.52 8.69 11.31
C VAL A 51 -1.66 9.22 10.15
N LEU A 52 -1.88 8.75 8.92
CA LEU A 52 -1.29 9.32 7.72
C LEU A 52 -2.17 10.46 7.18
N THR A 53 -3.48 10.28 7.21
CA THR A 53 -4.49 11.22 6.72
C THR A 53 -4.27 12.64 7.26
N GLN A 54 -3.95 12.80 8.55
CA GLN A 54 -3.71 14.12 9.15
C GLN A 54 -2.62 14.92 8.42
N TYR A 55 -1.56 14.27 7.97
CA TYR A 55 -0.47 14.91 7.23
C TYR A 55 -0.83 15.11 5.77
N LEU A 56 -1.50 14.13 5.15
CA LEU A 56 -1.96 14.22 3.76
C LEU A 56 -2.96 15.37 3.57
N ILE A 57 -3.85 15.60 4.55
CA ILE A 57 -4.75 16.76 4.55
C ILE A 57 -3.98 18.09 4.59
N GLN A 58 -2.95 18.16 5.43
CA GLN A 58 -2.14 19.38 5.55
C GLN A 58 -1.37 19.70 4.27
N ASP A 59 -0.87 18.66 3.62
CA ASP A 59 0.02 18.81 2.47
C ASP A 59 -0.75 18.93 1.14
N SER A 60 -1.87 18.23 0.96
CA SER A 60 -2.51 18.09 -0.36
C SER A 60 -3.97 17.61 -0.30
N LEU A 61 -4.83 18.26 0.49
CA LEU A 61 -6.24 17.86 0.65
C LEU A 61 -6.99 17.74 -0.69
N GLU A 62 -6.74 18.63 -1.64
CA GLU A 62 -7.40 18.68 -2.94
C GLU A 62 -7.07 17.44 -3.79
N LYS A 63 -5.87 16.87 -3.61
CA LYS A 63 -5.42 15.66 -4.32
C LYS A 63 -5.82 14.37 -3.59
N LEU A 64 -6.21 14.46 -2.32
CA LEU A 64 -6.41 13.29 -1.46
C LEU A 64 -7.74 12.59 -1.76
N ARG A 65 -7.68 11.26 -1.82
CA ARG A 65 -8.82 10.34 -1.77
C ARG A 65 -8.51 9.28 -0.73
N VAL A 66 -9.40 9.08 0.21
CA VAL A 66 -9.23 8.12 1.31
C VAL A 66 -10.21 6.98 1.12
N VAL A 67 -9.71 5.77 0.89
CA VAL A 67 -10.54 4.56 0.72
C VAL A 67 -10.44 3.71 1.98
N GLU A 68 -11.55 3.57 2.69
CA GLU A 68 -11.62 2.81 3.95
C GLU A 68 -12.83 1.87 3.92
N ILE A 69 -12.63 0.62 4.33
CA ILE A 69 -13.67 -0.41 4.33
C ILE A 69 -14.38 -0.52 5.68
N ASP A 70 -13.71 -0.13 6.76
CA ASP A 70 -14.23 -0.26 8.11
C ASP A 70 -15.19 0.87 8.47
N THR A 71 -16.47 0.53 8.71
CA THR A 71 -17.51 1.50 9.06
C THR A 71 -17.18 2.32 10.32
N GLU A 72 -16.58 1.70 11.36
CA GLU A 72 -16.20 2.45 12.57
C GLU A 72 -15.10 3.47 12.28
N SER A 73 -14.12 3.10 11.45
CA SER A 73 -13.07 4.01 10.97
C SER A 73 -13.66 5.15 10.13
N ILE A 74 -14.62 4.86 9.25
CA ILE A 74 -15.33 5.88 8.45
C ILE A 74 -16.06 6.89 9.34
N GLU A 75 -16.80 6.43 10.34
CA GLU A 75 -17.51 7.32 11.27
C GLU A 75 -16.53 8.17 12.08
N TYR A 76 -15.44 7.57 12.54
CA TYR A 76 -14.38 8.27 13.24
C TYR A 76 -13.76 9.37 12.35
N LEU A 77 -13.38 9.03 11.12
CA LEU A 77 -12.74 9.97 10.18
C LEU A 77 -13.67 11.13 9.81
N LYS A 78 -14.97 10.89 9.63
CA LYS A 78 -15.98 11.96 9.40
C LYS A 78 -16.05 12.95 10.55
N ASN A 79 -15.92 12.47 11.79
CA ASN A 79 -15.99 13.32 12.98
C ASN A 79 -14.69 14.10 13.21
N VAL A 80 -13.53 13.47 13.01
CA VAL A 80 -12.23 14.06 13.30
C VAL A 80 -11.69 14.90 12.15
N TYR A 81 -11.98 14.49 10.91
CA TYR A 81 -11.53 15.15 9.68
C TYR A 81 -12.70 15.49 8.73
N PRO A 82 -13.68 16.34 9.18
CA PRO A 82 -14.87 16.66 8.38
C PRO A 82 -14.52 17.32 7.04
N GLN A 83 -13.34 17.95 6.92
CA GLN A 83 -12.84 18.55 5.68
C GLN A 83 -12.55 17.53 4.56
N LEU A 84 -12.50 16.25 4.86
CA LEU A 84 -12.40 15.20 3.83
C LEU A 84 -13.63 15.19 2.93
N GLY A 85 -14.84 15.43 3.47
CA GLY A 85 -16.06 15.44 2.69
C GLY A 85 -16.20 14.24 1.77
N ASP A 86 -16.41 14.49 0.48
CA ASP A 86 -16.54 13.45 -0.56
C ASP A 86 -15.22 12.74 -0.90
N ASN A 87 -14.09 13.25 -0.42
CA ASN A 87 -12.81 12.57 -0.57
C ASN A 87 -12.67 11.33 0.32
N LEU A 88 -13.55 11.18 1.34
CA LEU A 88 -13.63 9.98 2.16
C LEU A 88 -14.61 8.97 1.55
N ILE A 89 -14.07 7.89 1.02
CA ILE A 89 -14.80 6.86 0.27
C ILE A 89 -14.95 5.62 1.14
N HIS A 90 -16.18 5.28 1.51
CA HIS A 90 -16.48 4.01 2.17
C HIS A 90 -16.50 2.89 1.13
N GLY A 91 -15.45 2.05 1.10
CA GLY A 91 -15.35 1.01 0.08
C GLY A 91 -14.13 0.10 0.22
N ASP A 92 -14.15 -0.97 -0.58
CA ASP A 92 -13.04 -1.91 -0.69
C ASP A 92 -12.09 -1.43 -1.79
N PHE A 93 -10.84 -1.11 -1.42
CA PHE A 93 -9.81 -0.71 -2.38
C PHE A 93 -9.60 -1.74 -3.50
N LEU A 94 -9.70 -3.03 -3.20
CA LEU A 94 -9.53 -4.09 -4.19
C LEU A 94 -10.60 -4.11 -5.28
N ARG A 95 -11.74 -3.46 -5.02
CA ARG A 95 -12.87 -3.29 -5.96
C ARG A 95 -12.99 -1.87 -6.51
N THR A 96 -12.16 -0.95 -6.02
CA THR A 96 -12.18 0.44 -6.44
C THR A 96 -11.64 0.58 -7.85
N ASP A 97 -12.35 1.30 -8.69
CA ASP A 97 -11.91 1.66 -10.04
C ASP A 97 -11.05 2.91 -9.98
N LEU A 98 -9.73 2.73 -10.01
CA LEU A 98 -8.76 3.83 -9.89
C LEU A 98 -8.79 4.78 -11.08
N SER A 99 -9.22 4.34 -12.26
CA SER A 99 -9.32 5.20 -13.45
C SER A 99 -10.31 6.36 -13.28
N LYS A 100 -11.24 6.25 -12.31
CA LYS A 100 -12.20 7.32 -11.96
C LYS A 100 -11.58 8.48 -11.18
N PHE A 101 -10.40 8.31 -10.59
CA PHE A 101 -9.75 9.35 -9.81
C PHE A 101 -8.86 10.25 -10.65
N ALA A 102 -8.10 9.67 -11.57
CA ALA A 102 -7.26 10.36 -12.53
C ALA A 102 -6.93 9.46 -13.71
N SER A 103 -6.59 10.05 -14.84
CA SER A 103 -6.13 9.30 -16.03
C SER A 103 -4.67 8.88 -15.91
N GLU A 104 -3.89 9.53 -15.04
CA GLU A 104 -2.46 9.28 -14.82
C GLU A 104 -1.96 9.87 -13.50
N LYS A 105 -0.76 9.45 -13.09
CA LYS A 105 -0.04 9.98 -11.90
C LYS A 105 -0.81 9.85 -10.60
N ILE A 106 -1.43 8.69 -10.38
CA ILE A 106 -1.98 8.34 -9.08
C ILE A 106 -0.84 7.87 -8.18
N GLY A 107 -0.73 8.46 -6.99
CA GLY A 107 0.07 7.95 -5.89
C GLY A 107 -0.81 7.12 -4.95
N VAL A 108 -0.41 5.89 -4.65
CA VAL A 108 -1.10 5.03 -3.67
C VAL A 108 -0.27 4.98 -2.40
N ILE A 109 -0.87 5.30 -1.26
CA ILE A 109 -0.17 5.34 0.03
C ILE A 109 -0.96 4.61 1.11
N GLY A 110 -0.28 4.03 2.10
CA GLY A 110 -0.96 3.45 3.26
C GLY A 110 -0.11 2.59 4.17
N ASN A 111 -0.66 2.35 5.37
CA ASN A 111 -0.28 1.25 6.22
C ASN A 111 -1.11 0.03 5.79
N PHE A 112 -0.64 -0.71 4.80
CA PHE A 112 -1.43 -1.76 4.15
C PHE A 112 -1.72 -2.93 5.09
N PRO A 113 -3.00 -3.37 5.20
CA PRO A 113 -3.34 -4.54 5.98
C PRO A 113 -2.56 -5.77 5.49
N TYR A 114 -1.93 -6.51 6.42
CA TYR A 114 -1.00 -7.58 6.06
C TYR A 114 -1.66 -8.72 5.29
N ASN A 115 -2.91 -9.03 5.60
CA ASN A 115 -3.67 -10.12 4.96
C ASN A 115 -4.03 -9.86 3.50
N ILE A 116 -4.02 -8.60 3.04
CA ILE A 116 -4.36 -8.22 1.67
C ILE A 116 -3.24 -7.46 0.94
N SER A 117 -2.07 -7.29 1.54
CA SER A 117 -0.98 -6.49 0.94
C SER A 117 -0.60 -6.95 -0.46
N SER A 118 -0.50 -8.28 -0.70
CA SER A 118 -0.25 -8.81 -2.03
C SER A 118 -1.36 -8.48 -3.04
N GLN A 119 -2.62 -8.48 -2.60
CA GLN A 119 -3.77 -8.15 -3.44
C GLN A 119 -3.79 -6.67 -3.82
N ILE A 120 -3.36 -5.79 -2.89
CA ILE A 120 -3.18 -4.36 -3.18
C ILE A 120 -2.18 -4.17 -4.31
N PHE A 121 -1.03 -4.86 -4.30
CA PHE A 121 -0.06 -4.78 -5.38
C PHE A 121 -0.58 -5.34 -6.71
N PHE A 122 -1.41 -6.38 -6.70
CA PHE A 122 -2.08 -6.85 -7.93
C PHE A 122 -3.10 -5.83 -8.44
N GLN A 123 -3.79 -5.11 -7.57
CA GLN A 123 -4.67 -4.01 -7.97
C GLN A 123 -3.86 -2.86 -8.59
N VAL A 124 -2.72 -2.50 -7.99
CA VAL A 124 -1.78 -1.53 -8.57
C VAL A 124 -1.31 -1.96 -9.97
N LEU A 125 -0.91 -3.23 -10.15
CA LEU A 125 -0.51 -3.75 -11.46
C LEU A 125 -1.63 -3.69 -12.51
N LYS A 126 -2.87 -3.90 -12.10
CA LYS A 126 -4.05 -3.78 -12.98
C LYS A 126 -4.21 -2.35 -13.51
N TYR A 127 -3.91 -1.35 -12.68
CA TYR A 127 -4.00 0.08 -12.99
C TYR A 127 -2.62 0.73 -13.16
N ARG A 128 -1.63 -0.01 -13.66
CA ARG A 128 -0.24 0.46 -13.78
C ARG A 128 -0.04 1.63 -14.75
N ASN A 129 -1.02 1.89 -15.62
CA ASN A 129 -0.99 3.04 -16.52
C ASN A 129 -1.44 4.34 -15.83
N GLU A 130 -2.24 4.21 -14.78
CA GLU A 130 -2.75 5.31 -13.95
C GLU A 130 -1.92 5.51 -12.69
N VAL A 131 -1.42 4.41 -12.08
CA VAL A 131 -0.65 4.44 -10.83
C VAL A 131 0.82 4.64 -11.11
N ASP A 132 1.31 5.83 -10.79
CA ASP A 132 2.69 6.25 -11.02
C ASP A 132 3.61 5.92 -9.85
N GLU A 133 3.09 5.99 -8.63
CA GLU A 133 3.87 5.76 -7.42
C GLU A 133 3.08 5.03 -6.33
N VAL A 134 3.77 4.22 -5.55
CA VAL A 134 3.23 3.58 -4.34
C VAL A 134 4.19 3.77 -3.19
N VAL A 135 3.71 4.23 -2.04
CA VAL A 135 4.43 4.25 -0.77
C VAL A 135 3.65 3.42 0.23
N GLY A 136 4.11 2.20 0.47
CA GLY A 136 3.37 1.24 1.31
C GLY A 136 4.18 0.72 2.48
N MET A 137 3.57 0.71 3.67
CA MET A 137 4.09 -0.03 4.81
C MET A 137 3.44 -1.41 4.85
N ILE A 138 4.27 -2.46 4.85
CA ILE A 138 3.89 -3.87 4.78
C ILE A 138 4.76 -4.70 5.72
N GLN A 139 4.47 -6.00 5.84
CA GLN A 139 5.36 -6.91 6.56
C GLN A 139 6.77 -6.89 5.96
N LYS A 140 7.80 -6.83 6.83
CA LYS A 140 9.21 -6.75 6.40
C LYS A 140 9.59 -7.85 5.42
N GLU A 141 9.19 -9.10 5.66
CA GLU A 141 9.46 -10.22 4.75
C GLU A 141 8.86 -10.01 3.35
N VAL A 142 7.65 -9.42 3.27
CA VAL A 142 6.99 -9.12 2.00
C VAL A 142 7.74 -8.00 1.27
N ALA A 143 8.17 -6.96 2.00
CA ALA A 143 8.96 -5.86 1.46
C ALA A 143 10.30 -6.35 0.89
N GLU A 144 11.03 -7.17 1.66
CA GLU A 144 12.29 -7.79 1.22
C GLU A 144 12.10 -8.67 -0.01
N ARG A 145 10.97 -9.41 -0.08
CA ARG A 145 10.64 -10.23 -1.24
C ARG A 145 10.38 -9.38 -2.48
N ILE A 146 9.59 -8.31 -2.34
CA ILE A 146 9.26 -7.42 -3.46
C ILE A 146 10.51 -6.71 -3.99
N ALA A 147 11.41 -6.27 -3.11
CA ALA A 147 12.64 -5.58 -3.46
C ALA A 147 13.80 -6.52 -3.85
N ALA A 148 13.62 -7.84 -3.69
CA ALA A 148 14.68 -8.82 -3.98
C ALA A 148 15.01 -8.87 -5.48
N GLY A 149 16.31 -8.97 -5.79
CA GLY A 149 16.81 -9.20 -7.14
C GLY A 149 16.83 -10.69 -7.54
N PRO A 150 17.00 -10.98 -8.84
CA PRO A 150 17.16 -12.33 -9.35
C PRO A 150 18.29 -13.10 -8.65
N GLY A 151 18.11 -14.42 -8.48
CA GLY A 151 19.11 -15.31 -7.85
C GLY A 151 19.00 -15.41 -6.33
N SER A 152 18.22 -14.56 -5.66
CA SER A 152 17.97 -14.67 -4.22
C SER A 152 16.87 -15.70 -3.91
N LYS A 153 16.89 -16.25 -2.68
CA LYS A 153 15.83 -17.17 -2.20
C LYS A 153 14.48 -16.46 -2.03
N THR A 154 14.49 -15.17 -1.80
CA THR A 154 13.30 -14.36 -1.56
C THR A 154 12.66 -13.87 -2.85
N TYR A 155 13.40 -13.82 -3.97
CA TYR A 155 12.88 -13.46 -5.29
C TYR A 155 11.72 -14.35 -5.70
N GLY A 156 10.58 -13.77 -6.05
CA GLY A 156 9.33 -14.52 -6.29
C GLY A 156 8.38 -13.81 -7.24
N ILE A 157 7.15 -14.30 -7.31
CA ILE A 157 6.13 -13.81 -8.25
C ILE A 157 5.97 -12.29 -8.16
N LEU A 158 5.81 -11.73 -6.95
CA LEU A 158 5.64 -10.29 -6.77
C LEU A 158 6.89 -9.51 -7.18
N SER A 159 8.10 -10.04 -6.90
CA SER A 159 9.34 -9.40 -7.35
C SER A 159 9.36 -9.25 -8.88
N VAL A 160 9.10 -10.35 -9.60
CA VAL A 160 9.12 -10.36 -11.08
C VAL A 160 8.06 -9.44 -11.65
N LEU A 161 6.81 -9.58 -11.20
CA LEU A 161 5.68 -8.87 -11.79
C LEU A 161 5.74 -7.36 -11.50
N LEU A 162 6.15 -6.95 -10.28
CA LEU A 162 6.25 -5.53 -9.95
C LEU A 162 7.45 -4.87 -10.60
N GLN A 163 8.63 -5.53 -10.56
CA GLN A 163 9.85 -4.98 -11.17
C GLN A 163 9.82 -4.90 -12.70
N ALA A 164 8.87 -5.59 -13.35
CA ALA A 164 8.65 -5.42 -14.78
C ALA A 164 8.21 -4.00 -15.14
N TRP A 165 7.49 -3.30 -14.26
CA TRP A 165 6.92 -1.98 -14.53
C TRP A 165 7.24 -0.90 -13.49
N TYR A 166 7.89 -1.26 -12.38
CA TYR A 166 8.22 -0.34 -11.29
C TYR A 166 9.66 -0.52 -10.83
N ASP A 167 10.32 0.59 -10.56
CA ASP A 167 11.55 0.63 -9.79
C ASP A 167 11.17 0.58 -8.31
N ILE A 168 11.78 -0.34 -7.56
CA ILE A 168 11.40 -0.63 -6.18
C ILE A 168 12.53 -0.28 -5.23
N GLU A 169 12.21 0.51 -4.21
CA GLU A 169 13.11 0.96 -3.18
C GLU A 169 12.63 0.52 -1.80
N TYR A 170 13.50 -0.17 -1.05
CA TYR A 170 13.28 -0.45 0.36
C TYR A 170 13.73 0.75 1.18
N LEU A 171 12.80 1.51 1.76
CA LEU A 171 13.12 2.77 2.41
C LEU A 171 13.65 2.58 3.82
N PHE A 172 12.88 1.90 4.69
CA PHE A 172 13.26 1.66 6.07
C PHE A 172 12.43 0.59 6.75
N THR A 173 13.01 -0.01 7.80
CA THR A 173 12.32 -0.96 8.68
C THR A 173 11.57 -0.22 9.78
N VAL A 174 10.40 -0.76 10.18
CA VAL A 174 9.54 -0.26 11.25
C VAL A 174 9.35 -1.35 12.29
N HIS A 175 9.59 -1.03 13.55
CA HIS A 175 9.47 -1.95 14.67
C HIS A 175 8.01 -2.14 15.09
N GLU A 176 7.70 -3.30 15.63
CA GLU A 176 6.36 -3.70 16.05
C GLU A 176 5.78 -2.86 17.21
N ASN A 177 6.62 -2.27 18.04
CA ASN A 177 6.21 -1.48 19.21
C ASN A 177 5.57 -0.12 18.89
N VAL A 178 5.61 0.30 17.62
CA VAL A 178 4.97 1.56 17.16
C VAL A 178 3.53 1.35 16.66
N PHE A 179 2.99 0.16 16.89
CA PHE A 179 1.61 -0.19 16.52
C PHE A 179 0.76 -0.55 17.74
N ASN A 180 -0.56 -0.35 17.59
CA ASN A 180 -1.57 -0.80 18.56
C ASN A 180 -2.72 -1.54 17.82
N PRO A 181 -2.94 -2.85 18.08
CA PRO A 181 -2.03 -3.75 18.80
C PRO A 181 -0.72 -4.00 18.02
N PRO A 182 0.38 -4.34 18.71
CA PRO A 182 1.63 -4.66 18.03
C PRO A 182 1.50 -5.93 17.20
N PRO A 183 1.99 -5.96 15.94
CA PRO A 183 2.08 -7.18 15.16
C PRO A 183 3.18 -8.11 15.71
N LYS A 184 3.16 -9.38 15.28
CA LYS A 184 4.17 -10.35 15.67
C LYS A 184 5.48 -10.24 14.87
N VAL A 185 5.50 -9.42 13.83
CA VAL A 185 6.62 -9.26 12.89
C VAL A 185 6.88 -7.78 12.63
N LYS A 186 8.11 -7.45 12.28
CA LYS A 186 8.47 -6.11 11.84
C LYS A 186 7.78 -5.76 10.53
N SER A 187 7.58 -4.47 10.33
CA SER A 187 7.14 -3.88 9.07
C SER A 187 8.33 -3.26 8.33
N ALA A 188 8.09 -2.91 7.08
CA ALA A 188 8.97 -2.06 6.32
C ALA A 188 8.17 -1.19 5.37
N VAL A 189 8.72 -0.03 5.04
CA VAL A 189 8.18 0.87 4.05
C VAL A 189 8.96 0.69 2.76
N ILE A 190 8.23 0.49 1.66
CA ILE A 190 8.78 0.47 0.31
C ILE A 190 8.19 1.62 -0.50
N ARG A 191 8.97 2.07 -1.48
CA ARG A 191 8.51 2.96 -2.54
C ARG A 191 8.63 2.23 -3.87
N MET A 192 7.61 2.36 -4.70
CA MET A 192 7.60 1.87 -6.07
C MET A 192 7.29 3.05 -6.98
N LYS A 193 8.11 3.29 -8.00
CA LYS A 193 7.88 4.30 -9.03
C LYS A 193 7.75 3.65 -10.39
N ARG A 194 6.78 4.10 -11.18
CA ARG A 194 6.62 3.67 -12.56
C ARG A 194 7.94 3.88 -13.31
N ASN A 195 8.45 2.82 -13.93
CA ASN A 195 9.60 2.90 -14.83
C ASN A 195 9.16 3.25 -16.26
N ASN A 196 10.10 3.34 -17.19
CA ASN A 196 9.82 3.73 -18.57
C ASN A 196 9.27 2.59 -19.46
N VAL A 197 8.98 1.41 -18.88
CA VAL A 197 8.46 0.26 -19.63
C VAL A 197 6.96 0.45 -19.86
N SER A 198 6.56 0.85 -21.04
CA SER A 198 5.15 1.01 -21.42
C SER A 198 4.48 -0.34 -21.71
N HIS A 199 5.20 -1.27 -22.35
CA HIS A 199 4.77 -2.63 -22.67
C HIS A 199 5.98 -3.56 -22.68
N LEU A 200 5.74 -4.85 -22.48
CA LEU A 200 6.77 -5.88 -22.59
C LEU A 200 6.89 -6.35 -24.04
N ASP A 201 8.07 -6.85 -24.43
CA ASP A 201 8.31 -7.44 -25.77
C ASP A 201 7.70 -8.84 -25.93
N CYS A 202 6.60 -9.12 -25.19
CA CYS A 202 5.87 -10.39 -25.23
C CYS A 202 4.42 -10.19 -24.83
N ASP A 203 3.59 -11.23 -25.01
CA ASP A 203 2.22 -11.23 -24.49
C ASP A 203 2.23 -11.14 -22.96
N GLU A 204 1.72 -10.05 -22.40
CA GLU A 204 1.74 -9.77 -20.96
C GLU A 204 0.87 -10.75 -20.14
N LYS A 205 -0.22 -11.27 -20.71
CA LYS A 205 -1.05 -12.29 -20.05
C LYS A 205 -0.30 -13.60 -19.96
N LEU A 206 0.37 -13.98 -21.04
CA LEU A 206 1.24 -15.16 -21.04
C LEU A 206 2.41 -14.99 -20.09
N PHE A 207 3.06 -13.81 -20.06
CA PHE A 207 4.13 -13.48 -19.10
C PHE A 207 3.68 -13.71 -17.67
N VAL A 208 2.55 -13.15 -17.24
CA VAL A 208 1.99 -13.33 -15.89
C VAL A 208 1.71 -14.80 -15.60
N THR A 209 1.18 -15.54 -16.57
CA THR A 209 0.88 -16.98 -16.44
C THR A 209 2.15 -17.79 -16.24
N VAL A 210 3.16 -17.58 -17.09
CA VAL A 210 4.45 -18.27 -17.02
C VAL A 210 5.15 -18.00 -15.68
N VAL A 211 5.20 -16.74 -15.24
CA VAL A 211 5.79 -16.36 -13.96
C VAL A 211 5.09 -17.06 -12.81
N LYS A 212 3.76 -17.06 -12.76
CA LYS A 212 3.00 -17.74 -11.70
C LYS A 212 3.27 -19.25 -11.70
N GLN A 213 3.26 -19.91 -12.85
CA GLN A 213 3.53 -21.35 -12.96
C GLN A 213 4.96 -21.69 -12.52
N ALA A 214 5.95 -20.97 -13.02
CA ALA A 214 7.35 -21.20 -12.70
C ALA A 214 7.64 -21.11 -11.19
N PHE A 215 7.09 -20.09 -10.53
CA PHE A 215 7.33 -19.86 -9.10
C PHE A 215 6.45 -20.70 -8.18
N ASN A 216 5.26 -21.12 -8.61
CA ASN A 216 4.42 -22.04 -7.84
C ASN A 216 5.05 -23.44 -7.70
N GLN A 217 5.92 -23.83 -8.64
CA GLN A 217 6.56 -25.12 -8.66
C GLN A 217 8.10 -25.03 -8.54
N ARG A 218 8.61 -24.16 -7.67
CA ARG A 218 10.06 -23.87 -7.51
C ARG A 218 11.00 -25.08 -7.39
N ARG A 219 10.49 -26.27 -7.00
CA ARG A 219 11.28 -27.51 -6.89
C ARG A 219 11.29 -28.33 -8.16
N LYS A 220 10.50 -27.97 -9.16
CA LYS A 220 10.47 -28.66 -10.45
C LYS A 220 11.27 -27.89 -11.49
N THR A 221 11.75 -28.60 -12.49
CA THR A 221 12.32 -27.96 -13.68
C THR A 221 11.21 -27.28 -14.48
N MET A 222 11.54 -26.21 -15.21
CA MET A 222 10.58 -25.48 -16.06
C MET A 222 9.82 -26.41 -17.04
N ARG A 223 10.45 -27.51 -17.46
CA ARG A 223 9.83 -28.51 -18.33
C ARG A 223 8.68 -29.27 -17.67
N ASN A 224 8.68 -29.34 -16.33
CA ASN A 224 7.73 -30.12 -15.53
C ASN A 224 6.79 -29.21 -14.68
N SER A 225 6.77 -27.91 -14.98
CA SER A 225 5.95 -26.91 -14.28
C SER A 225 4.61 -26.68 -14.97
#